data_8a38b33cd0aa7d047d38acfa23188c83
#
_entry.id   8a38b33cd0aa7d047d38acfa23188c83
#
_cell.length_a   1.000
_cell.length_b   1.000
_cell.length_c   1.000
_cell.angle_alpha   90.00
_cell.angle_beta   90.00
_cell.angle_gamma   90.00
#
_symmetry.space_group_name_H-M   'P 1'
#
loop_
_entity.id
_entity.type
_entity.pdbx_description
1 polymer ?
#
loop_
_entity_poly.entity_id
_entity_poly.type
_entity_poly.pdbx_seq_one_letter_code
_entity_poly.pdbx_strand_id
1 'polypeptide(L)'
;MVVIALWGCETDSSDIDKKVREVASAFAEAYFNYDFEEALKWVTDDSEKWLRFAATNISQEDVDSLNAQMKAATVEIGEVSYIDDNTLTVGITVEDFLLKDTLGKPGHIEDEAEYNLTVVKQGKKYLVRMACLPQNERRSHD
;
A
#
# COMPACT_ATOMS: atom_id res chain seq x y z
N MET A 1 36.85 6.18 -15.67
CA MET A 1 36.06 6.92 -16.52
C MET A 1 34.89 6.13 -16.96
N VAL A 2 35.18 5.11 -17.64
CA VAL A 2 34.17 4.22 -18.11
C VAL A 2 33.34 3.67 -16.99
N VAL A 3 33.97 3.56 -15.88
CA VAL A 3 33.36 3.07 -14.66
C VAL A 3 32.12 3.81 -14.29
N ILE A 4 32.11 5.08 -14.59
CA ILE A 4 30.99 5.92 -14.22
C ILE A 4 29.70 5.51 -14.90
N ALA A 5 29.79 5.13 -16.13
CA ALA A 5 28.62 4.71 -16.88
C ALA A 5 28.04 3.44 -16.30
N LEU A 6 28.91 2.54 -15.89
CA LEU A 6 28.44 1.30 -15.29
C LEU A 6 27.72 1.55 -13.98
N TRP A 7 28.22 2.49 -13.26
CA TRP A 7 27.59 2.85 -12.01
C TRP A 7 26.17 3.29 -12.22
N GLY A 8 25.97 4.13 -13.22
CA GLY A 8 24.64 4.65 -13.51
C GLY A 8 23.64 3.53 -13.71
N CYS A 9 24.03 2.54 -14.46
CA CYS A 9 23.14 1.43 -14.75
C CYS A 9 22.82 0.60 -13.53
N GLU A 10 23.81 0.26 -12.77
CA GLU A 10 23.59 -0.57 -11.59
C GLU A 10 22.80 0.17 -10.53
N THR A 11 23.16 1.42 -10.34
CA THR A 11 22.51 2.23 -9.34
C THR A 11 21.03 2.38 -9.63
N ASP A 12 20.69 2.55 -10.90
CA ASP A 12 19.29 2.74 -11.28
C ASP A 12 18.40 1.61 -10.84
N SER A 13 18.80 0.38 -11.10
CA SER A 13 17.98 -0.76 -10.75
C SER A 13 17.78 -0.89 -9.26
N SER A 14 18.86 -0.77 -8.52
CA SER A 14 18.82 -0.86 -7.08
C SER A 14 18.05 0.28 -6.47
N ASP A 15 18.20 1.47 -7.04
CA ASP A 15 17.54 2.67 -6.57
C ASP A 15 16.03 2.60 -6.79
N ILE A 16 15.62 2.06 -7.92
CA ILE A 16 14.21 1.90 -8.23
C ILE A 16 13.55 0.95 -7.23
N ASP A 17 14.19 -0.17 -6.97
CA ASP A 17 13.66 -1.13 -6.02
C ASP A 17 13.48 -0.48 -4.65
N LYS A 18 14.47 0.27 -4.22
CA LYS A 18 14.41 0.94 -2.93
C LYS A 18 13.27 1.95 -2.87
N LYS A 19 13.15 2.77 -3.90
CA LYS A 19 12.10 3.79 -3.95
C LYS A 19 10.72 3.17 -3.97
N VAL A 20 10.55 2.09 -4.73
CA VAL A 20 9.27 1.42 -4.83
C VAL A 20 8.88 0.82 -3.49
N ARG A 21 9.83 0.20 -2.79
CA ARG A 21 9.56 -0.36 -1.48
C ARG A 21 9.21 0.72 -0.46
N GLU A 22 9.88 1.85 -0.53
CA GLU A 22 9.59 2.97 0.37
C GLU A 22 8.18 3.51 0.16
N VAL A 23 7.80 3.68 -1.10
CA VAL A 23 6.46 4.18 -1.42
C VAL A 23 5.39 3.20 -0.97
N ALA A 24 5.60 1.92 -1.27
CA ALA A 24 4.64 0.89 -0.89
C ALA A 24 4.49 0.82 0.62
N SER A 25 5.61 0.89 1.34
CA SER A 25 5.59 0.82 2.79
C SER A 25 4.90 2.04 3.40
N ALA A 26 5.23 3.23 2.92
CA ALA A 26 4.64 4.46 3.44
C ALA A 26 3.13 4.48 3.19
N PHE A 27 2.72 4.10 1.98
CA PHE A 27 1.31 4.05 1.66
C PHE A 27 0.59 3.04 2.54
N ALA A 28 1.13 1.82 2.62
CA ALA A 28 0.44 0.74 3.33
C ALA A 28 0.34 1.04 4.82
N GLU A 29 1.41 1.56 5.42
CA GLU A 29 1.36 1.88 6.83
C GLU A 29 0.30 2.93 7.12
N ALA A 30 0.19 3.92 6.25
CA ALA A 30 -0.83 4.94 6.41
C ALA A 30 -2.22 4.36 6.18
N TYR A 31 -2.39 3.64 5.10
CA TYR A 31 -3.70 3.12 4.71
C TYR A 31 -4.27 2.15 5.74
N PHE A 32 -3.47 1.18 6.16
CA PHE A 32 -3.97 0.15 7.07
C PHE A 32 -4.05 0.61 8.51
N ASN A 33 -3.51 1.79 8.81
CA ASN A 33 -3.72 2.44 10.10
C ASN A 33 -4.77 3.53 9.98
N TYR A 34 -5.45 3.60 8.85
CA TYR A 34 -6.57 4.52 8.61
C TYR A 34 -6.17 5.98 8.64
N ASP A 35 -4.90 6.27 8.33
CA ASP A 35 -4.42 7.63 8.18
C ASP A 35 -4.47 7.98 6.70
N PHE A 36 -5.67 8.24 6.22
CA PHE A 36 -5.87 8.48 4.79
C PHE A 36 -5.27 9.80 4.32
N GLU A 37 -5.14 10.73 5.22
CA GLU A 37 -4.52 12.00 4.88
C GLU A 37 -3.04 11.80 4.52
N GLU A 38 -2.36 10.97 5.30
CA GLU A 38 -0.98 10.63 5.02
C GLU A 38 -0.89 9.79 3.74
N ALA A 39 -1.82 8.85 3.58
CA ALA A 39 -1.82 7.98 2.41
C ALA A 39 -1.95 8.75 1.10
N LEU A 40 -2.66 9.88 1.12
CA LEU A 40 -2.83 10.72 -0.07
C LEU A 40 -1.51 11.17 -0.67
N LYS A 41 -0.48 11.29 0.16
CA LYS A 41 0.82 11.74 -0.32
C LYS A 41 1.51 10.76 -1.23
N TRP A 42 1.06 9.51 -1.21
CA TRP A 42 1.76 8.40 -1.87
C TRP A 42 0.98 7.79 -3.02
N VAL A 43 -0.14 8.41 -3.43
CA VAL A 43 -0.96 7.85 -4.49
C VAL A 43 -1.07 8.78 -5.68
N THR A 44 -1.44 8.20 -6.82
CA THR A 44 -1.69 8.99 -8.02
C THR A 44 -2.97 9.80 -7.84
N ASP A 45 -3.11 10.87 -8.64
CA ASP A 45 -4.29 11.72 -8.54
C ASP A 45 -5.58 10.96 -8.78
N ASP A 46 -5.58 10.05 -9.73
CA ASP A 46 -6.79 9.29 -10.04
C ASP A 46 -7.11 8.24 -8.99
N SER A 47 -6.23 8.06 -8.02
CA SER A 47 -6.47 7.12 -6.92
C SER A 47 -7.11 7.79 -5.71
N GLU A 48 -7.10 9.10 -5.67
CA GLU A 48 -7.60 9.84 -4.51
C GLU A 48 -9.06 9.48 -4.18
N LYS A 49 -9.87 9.27 -5.20
CA LYS A 49 -11.28 8.94 -5.01
C LYS A 49 -11.45 7.68 -4.17
N TRP A 50 -10.53 6.74 -4.31
CA TRP A 50 -10.62 5.50 -3.55
C TRP A 50 -10.32 5.71 -2.08
N LEU A 51 -9.37 6.61 -1.78
CA LEU A 51 -9.09 6.96 -0.39
C LEU A 51 -10.27 7.69 0.23
N ARG A 52 -10.92 8.56 -0.52
CA ARG A 52 -12.10 9.25 -0.04
C ARG A 52 -13.23 8.26 0.22
N PHE A 53 -13.37 7.30 -0.69
CA PHE A 53 -14.38 6.27 -0.54
C PHE A 53 -14.13 5.45 0.73
N ALA A 54 -12.89 5.06 0.95
CA ALA A 54 -12.53 4.31 2.15
C ALA A 54 -12.86 5.12 3.40
N ALA A 55 -12.53 6.41 3.37
CA ALA A 55 -12.77 7.27 4.52
C ALA A 55 -14.27 7.38 4.86
N THR A 56 -15.11 7.45 3.83
CA THR A 56 -16.55 7.58 4.08
C THR A 56 -17.16 6.28 4.56
N ASN A 57 -16.43 5.18 4.48
CA ASN A 57 -16.94 3.88 4.88
C ASN A 57 -16.60 3.53 6.34
N ILE A 58 -16.03 4.48 7.07
CA ILE A 58 -15.65 4.26 8.46
C ILE A 58 -16.86 4.52 9.36
N SER A 59 -17.16 3.57 10.26
CA SER A 59 -18.26 3.71 11.20
C SER A 59 -17.71 4.08 12.57
N GLN A 60 -18.63 4.43 13.48
CA GLN A 60 -18.22 4.72 14.85
C GLN A 60 -17.63 3.49 15.51
N GLU A 61 -18.16 2.32 15.18
CA GLU A 61 -17.62 1.07 15.71
C GLU A 61 -16.18 0.85 15.25
N ASP A 62 -15.89 1.24 14.02
CA ASP A 62 -14.51 1.14 13.51
C ASP A 62 -13.57 2.05 14.29
N VAL A 63 -14.03 3.27 14.56
CA VAL A 63 -13.22 4.22 15.33
C VAL A 63 -12.96 3.66 16.74
N ASP A 64 -14.00 3.08 17.34
CA ASP A 64 -13.85 2.49 18.67
C ASP A 64 -12.84 1.34 18.65
N SER A 65 -12.89 0.50 17.62
CA SER A 65 -11.96 -0.62 17.49
C SER A 65 -10.54 -0.12 17.31
N LEU A 66 -10.36 0.91 16.50
CA LEU A 66 -9.04 1.47 16.27
C LEU A 66 -8.46 2.07 17.55
N ASN A 67 -9.30 2.75 18.30
CA ASN A 67 -8.87 3.35 19.56
C ASN A 67 -8.53 2.30 20.62
N ALA A 68 -9.14 1.14 20.52
CA ALA A 68 -8.90 0.06 21.48
C ALA A 68 -7.66 -0.76 21.16
N GLN A 69 -7.11 -0.63 19.95
CA GLN A 69 -5.94 -1.38 19.58
C GLN A 69 -4.73 -0.97 20.40
N MET A 70 -3.99 -1.96 20.86
CA MET A 70 -2.81 -1.71 21.68
C MET A 70 -1.60 -1.33 20.84
N LYS A 71 -1.60 -1.70 19.58
CA LYS A 71 -0.49 -1.38 18.70
C LYS A 71 -0.99 -1.16 17.27
N ALA A 72 -0.22 -0.42 16.51
CA ALA A 72 -0.57 -0.11 15.14
C ALA A 72 -0.40 -1.34 14.25
N ALA A 73 -1.07 -1.32 13.11
CA ALA A 73 -0.88 -2.34 12.10
C ALA A 73 0.55 -2.29 11.61
N THR A 74 1.12 -3.45 11.31
CA THR A 74 2.47 -3.52 10.78
C THR A 74 2.43 -4.03 9.35
N VAL A 75 3.38 -3.59 8.55
CA VAL A 75 3.44 -3.93 7.14
C VAL A 75 4.81 -4.47 6.81
N GLU A 76 4.82 -5.60 6.11
CA GLU A 76 6.05 -6.20 5.64
C GLU A 76 6.02 -6.22 4.12
N ILE A 77 7.10 -5.75 3.50
CA ILE A 77 7.18 -5.68 2.05
C ILE A 77 7.73 -7.01 1.52
N GLY A 78 7.02 -7.58 0.58
CA GLY A 78 7.44 -8.83 -0.03
C GLY A 78 8.09 -8.61 -1.37
N GLU A 79 7.61 -9.33 -2.37
CA GLU A 79 8.23 -9.35 -3.68
C GLU A 79 7.82 -8.14 -4.52
N VAL A 80 8.80 -7.61 -5.26
CA VAL A 80 8.58 -6.50 -6.21
C VAL A 80 8.78 -7.07 -7.60
N SER A 81 7.81 -6.85 -8.47
CA SER A 81 7.85 -7.38 -9.84
C SER A 81 7.48 -6.28 -10.83
N TYR A 82 8.10 -6.30 -11.99
CA TYR A 82 7.76 -5.36 -13.06
C TYR A 82 6.59 -5.89 -13.89
N ILE A 83 5.62 -5.03 -14.17
CA ILE A 83 4.59 -5.33 -15.15
C ILE A 83 5.05 -4.77 -16.50
N ASP A 84 5.55 -3.54 -16.47
CA ASP A 84 6.16 -2.93 -17.65
C ASP A 84 7.16 -1.89 -17.15
N ASP A 85 7.72 -1.10 -18.07
CA ASP A 85 8.78 -0.16 -17.74
C ASP A 85 8.39 0.86 -16.67
N ASN A 86 7.10 1.15 -16.57
CA ASN A 86 6.61 2.20 -15.67
C ASN A 86 5.70 1.68 -14.58
N THR A 87 5.49 0.39 -14.50
CA THR A 87 4.51 -0.17 -13.58
C THR A 87 5.07 -1.42 -12.89
N LEU A 88 4.95 -1.42 -11.58
CA LEU A 88 5.43 -2.55 -10.77
C LEU A 88 4.32 -3.01 -9.84
N THR A 89 4.40 -4.26 -9.41
CA THR A 89 3.54 -4.74 -8.33
C THR A 89 4.42 -5.04 -7.13
N VAL A 90 3.86 -4.79 -5.95
CA VAL A 90 4.56 -5.02 -4.70
C VAL A 90 3.64 -5.82 -3.80
N GLY A 91 4.09 -7.01 -3.41
CA GLY A 91 3.35 -7.81 -2.45
C GLY A 91 3.62 -7.29 -1.06
N ILE A 92 2.60 -7.22 -0.23
CA ILE A 92 2.75 -6.82 1.16
C ILE A 92 1.98 -7.76 2.06
N THR A 93 2.45 -7.88 3.30
CA THR A 93 1.74 -8.60 4.34
C THR A 93 1.44 -7.60 5.45
N VAL A 94 0.17 -7.54 5.84
CA VAL A 94 -0.27 -6.62 6.87
C VAL A 94 -0.72 -7.44 8.07
N GLU A 95 -0.30 -7.03 9.26
CA GLU A 95 -0.62 -7.75 10.49
C GLU A 95 -1.30 -6.86 11.52
N ASP A 96 -2.22 -7.45 12.26
CA ASP A 96 -2.88 -6.81 13.41
C ASP A 96 -3.58 -5.52 13.01
N PHE A 97 -4.49 -5.62 12.06
CA PHE A 97 -5.14 -4.42 11.53
C PHE A 97 -6.66 -4.60 11.48
N LEU A 98 -7.37 -3.49 11.34
CA LEU A 98 -8.81 -3.50 11.19
C LEU A 98 -9.14 -3.75 9.73
N LEU A 99 -9.78 -4.87 9.45
CA LEU A 99 -10.15 -5.23 8.08
C LEU A 99 -11.60 -4.88 7.82
N LYS A 100 -11.83 -4.13 6.74
CA LYS A 100 -13.17 -3.78 6.30
C LYS A 100 -13.44 -4.46 4.96
N ASP A 101 -13.90 -5.69 5.03
CA ASP A 101 -14.12 -6.48 3.83
C ASP A 101 -15.56 -6.42 3.33
N THR A 102 -16.45 -5.80 4.09
CA THR A 102 -17.83 -5.66 3.68
C THR A 102 -18.25 -4.21 3.79
N LEU A 103 -18.67 -3.63 2.67
CA LEU A 103 -19.08 -2.23 2.67
C LEU A 103 -20.31 -2.03 3.54
N GLY A 104 -20.32 -0.92 4.27
CA GLY A 104 -21.45 -0.56 5.10
C GLY A 104 -21.54 -1.30 6.41
N LYS A 105 -20.55 -2.17 6.71
CA LYS A 105 -20.53 -2.90 7.97
C LYS A 105 -19.27 -2.62 8.73
N PRO A 106 -19.28 -2.77 10.04
CA PRO A 106 -18.06 -2.58 10.83
C PRO A 106 -16.99 -3.58 10.43
N GLY A 107 -15.74 -3.17 10.54
CA GLY A 107 -14.63 -4.08 10.30
C GLY A 107 -14.35 -4.92 11.53
N HIS A 108 -13.36 -5.76 11.40
CA HIS A 108 -12.91 -6.59 12.52
C HIS A 108 -11.37 -6.66 12.47
N ILE A 109 -10.77 -6.96 13.61
CA ILE A 109 -9.32 -7.07 13.68
C ILE A 109 -8.89 -8.38 13.06
N GLU A 110 -7.97 -8.28 12.13
CA GLU A 110 -7.43 -9.43 11.42
C GLU A 110 -5.98 -9.62 11.80
N ASP A 111 -5.58 -10.88 12.01
CA ASP A 111 -4.19 -11.17 12.38
C ASP A 111 -3.24 -10.90 11.21
N GLU A 112 -3.61 -11.30 10.03
CA GLU A 112 -2.70 -11.20 8.89
C GLU A 112 -3.47 -11.29 7.58
N ALA A 113 -3.05 -10.50 6.61
CA ALA A 113 -3.61 -10.56 5.27
C ALA A 113 -2.54 -10.14 4.27
N GLU A 114 -2.72 -10.56 3.03
CA GLU A 114 -1.77 -10.26 1.96
C GLU A 114 -2.45 -9.44 0.88
N TYR A 115 -1.71 -8.48 0.36
CA TYR A 115 -2.20 -7.59 -0.69
C TYR A 115 -1.14 -7.39 -1.74
N ASN A 116 -1.59 -7.01 -2.93
CA ASN A 116 -0.69 -6.58 -4.00
C ASN A 116 -0.98 -5.13 -4.31
N LEU A 117 0.04 -4.32 -4.26
CA LEU A 117 -0.08 -2.91 -4.60
C LEU A 117 0.51 -2.68 -5.98
N THR A 118 -0.07 -1.74 -6.72
CA THR A 118 0.49 -1.33 -7.99
C THR A 118 1.19 0.00 -7.79
N VAL A 119 2.44 0.08 -8.22
CA VAL A 119 3.23 1.30 -8.11
C VAL A 119 3.60 1.73 -9.51
N VAL A 120 3.35 2.99 -9.82
CA VAL A 120 3.63 3.51 -11.16
C VAL A 120 4.62 4.65 -11.08
N LYS A 121 5.39 4.78 -12.15
CA LYS A 121 6.34 5.87 -12.26
C LYS A 121 5.66 7.06 -12.93
N GLN A 122 5.72 8.21 -12.30
CA GLN A 122 5.22 9.46 -12.86
C GLN A 122 6.31 10.51 -12.76
N GLY A 123 6.93 10.80 -13.88
CA GLY A 123 8.07 11.68 -13.88
C GLY A 123 9.22 11.02 -13.16
N LYS A 124 9.66 11.63 -12.08
CA LYS A 124 10.75 11.09 -11.27
C LYS A 124 10.25 10.45 -9.99
N LYS A 125 8.94 10.36 -9.84
CA LYS A 125 8.34 9.82 -8.62
C LYS A 125 7.73 8.47 -8.87
N TYR A 126 7.61 7.70 -7.81
CA TYR A 126 6.85 6.45 -7.80
C TYR A 126 5.68 6.64 -6.86
N LEU A 127 4.49 6.27 -7.30
CA LEU A 127 3.27 6.45 -6.53
C LEU A 127 2.40 5.21 -6.66
N VAL A 128 1.60 4.97 -5.63
CA VAL A 128 0.67 3.85 -5.65
C VAL A 128 -0.54 4.22 -6.50
N ARG A 129 -0.96 3.31 -7.36
CA ARG A 129 -2.18 3.49 -8.14
C ARG A 129 -3.22 2.53 -7.64
N MET A 130 -4.41 3.05 -7.36
CA MET A 130 -5.52 2.24 -6.89
C MET A 130 -6.59 2.18 -7.98
N ALA A 131 -6.95 0.97 -8.38
CA ALA A 131 -8.07 0.77 -9.30
C ALA A 131 -9.33 0.42 -8.52
N CYS A 132 -9.15 0.06 -7.26
CA CYS A 132 -10.24 -0.27 -6.35
C CYS A 132 -9.63 -0.28 -4.95
N LEU A 133 -10.42 -0.56 -3.94
CA LEU A 133 -9.87 -0.74 -2.60
C LEU A 133 -9.05 -2.03 -2.56
N PRO A 134 -8.00 -2.07 -1.74
CA PRO A 134 -7.17 -3.26 -1.65
C PRO A 134 -7.97 -4.49 -1.27
N GLN A 135 -7.60 -5.63 -1.83
CA GLN A 135 -8.29 -6.89 -1.61
C GLN A 135 -7.33 -7.93 -1.06
N ASN A 136 -7.79 -8.64 -0.05
CA ASN A 136 -6.97 -9.68 0.57
C ASN A 136 -6.78 -10.83 -0.40
N GLU A 137 -5.53 -11.13 -0.70
CA GLU A 137 -5.20 -12.16 -1.67
C GLU A 137 -5.24 -13.56 -1.10
N ARG A 138 -5.36 -13.68 0.20
CA ARG A 138 -5.31 -14.99 0.86
C ARG A 138 -6.65 -15.61 1.20
N ARG A 139 -7.70 -15.11 0.68
CA ARG A 139 -9.01 -15.58 1.10
C ARG A 139 -9.51 -16.79 0.34
N SER A 140 -8.77 -17.24 -0.59
CA SER A 140 -9.29 -18.19 -1.56
C SER A 140 -9.68 -19.54 -1.02
N HIS A 141 -9.01 -20.00 -0.02
CA HIS A 141 -9.28 -21.34 0.41
C HIS A 141 -10.43 -21.44 1.39
N ASP A 142 -11.14 -20.46 1.46
CA ASP A 142 -12.30 -20.48 2.33
C ASP A 142 -13.41 -21.29 1.82
#